data_4a056a13d7f99c7c64c7c8ad1c23a518
#
_entry.id   4a056a13d7f99c7c64c7c8ad1c23a518
#
_cell.length_a   1.000
_cell.length_b   1.000
_cell.length_c   1.000
_cell.angle_alpha   90.00
_cell.angle_beta   90.00
_cell.angle_gamma   90.00
#
_symmetry.space_group_name_H-M   'P 1'
#
loop_
_entity.id
_entity.type
_entity.pdbx_description
1 polymer ?
#
loop_
_entity_poly.entity_id
_entity_poly.type
_entity_poly.pdbx_seq_one_letter_code
_entity_poly.pdbx_strand_id
1 'polypeptide(L)'
;MNELTHTHGPAPVPPCTRVLDGDIFWVDADGRMVPESMVKEVDKLRDTLVREKVDWALRERARLRDGKARIFSDVQAFLEISSERYGIKTRGSKEADKRGVTLYSFDGRYKLVRKSADLIRFDEGLQAAKELIDAYLDDLTTGAKPELKAFVHDVFEVDRDGKLNTGRVMSLRRYDIQDERWKQAMLAINEAAVSICTASYINLYERIGKIGRHV
;
A
#
# COMPACT_ATOMS: atom_id res chain seq x y z
N MET A 1 35.85 17.76 -2.90
CA MET A 1 34.81 18.56 -3.56
C MET A 1 33.90 17.56 -4.24
N ASN A 2 32.84 17.13 -3.57
CA ASN A 2 31.81 16.26 -4.15
C ASN A 2 30.62 17.12 -4.47
N GLU A 3 30.37 17.29 -5.76
CA GLU A 3 29.17 17.91 -6.28
C GLU A 3 27.94 17.09 -5.83
N LEU A 4 27.15 17.72 -4.97
CA LEU A 4 25.80 17.23 -4.63
C LEU A 4 24.97 17.27 -5.92
N THR A 5 24.73 16.09 -6.50
CA THR A 5 23.77 15.92 -7.58
C THR A 5 22.41 16.41 -7.08
N HIS A 6 22.02 17.58 -7.56
CA HIS A 6 20.67 18.11 -7.38
C HIS A 6 19.69 17.09 -7.98
N THR A 7 19.01 16.34 -7.14
CA THR A 7 17.85 15.56 -7.56
C THR A 7 16.82 16.55 -8.10
N HIS A 8 16.63 16.52 -9.41
CA HIS A 8 15.57 17.31 -10.07
C HIS A 8 14.24 16.91 -9.44
N GLY A 9 13.56 17.88 -8.85
CA GLY A 9 12.18 17.74 -8.43
C GLY A 9 11.29 17.29 -9.60
N PRO A 10 10.07 16.84 -9.36
CA PRO A 10 9.17 16.47 -10.43
C PRO A 10 9.02 17.66 -11.38
N ALA A 11 9.00 17.35 -12.69
CA ALA A 11 8.78 18.37 -13.70
C ALA A 11 7.46 19.11 -13.45
N PRO A 12 7.42 20.43 -13.68
CA PRO A 12 6.18 21.18 -13.50
C PRO A 12 5.07 20.61 -14.40
N VAL A 13 3.83 20.70 -13.92
CA VAL A 13 2.67 20.24 -14.70
C VAL A 13 2.60 21.06 -15.99
N PRO A 14 2.66 20.44 -17.18
CA PRO A 14 2.71 21.16 -18.44
C PRO A 14 1.41 21.95 -18.67
N PRO A 15 1.47 23.15 -19.26
CA PRO A 15 0.26 23.91 -19.60
C PRO A 15 -0.59 23.18 -20.65
N CYS A 16 -1.91 23.39 -20.64
CA CYS A 16 -2.81 22.89 -21.68
C CYS A 16 -2.81 23.77 -22.94
N THR A 17 -1.89 24.72 -23.06
CA THR A 17 -1.80 25.65 -24.18
C THR A 17 -0.75 25.24 -25.19
N ARG A 18 -1.02 25.53 -26.46
CA ARG A 18 -0.08 25.38 -27.60
C ARG A 18 -0.04 26.68 -28.39
N VAL A 19 1.10 27.02 -28.92
CA VAL A 19 1.25 28.15 -29.85
C VAL A 19 1.33 27.60 -31.27
N LEU A 20 0.47 28.08 -32.14
CA LEU A 20 0.44 27.72 -33.56
C LEU A 20 0.33 29.01 -34.35
N ASP A 21 1.26 29.25 -35.32
CA ASP A 21 1.32 30.45 -36.16
C ASP A 21 1.27 31.79 -35.38
N GLY A 22 1.74 31.80 -34.13
CA GLY A 22 1.75 32.98 -33.29
C GLY A 22 0.51 33.12 -32.37
N ASP A 23 -0.53 32.33 -32.59
CA ASP A 23 -1.75 32.33 -31.80
C ASP A 23 -1.71 31.26 -30.69
N ILE A 24 -2.35 31.57 -29.53
CA ILE A 24 -2.44 30.66 -28.41
C ILE A 24 -3.74 29.86 -28.51
N PHE A 25 -3.60 28.54 -28.44
CA PHE A 25 -4.71 27.59 -28.37
C PHE A 25 -4.72 26.82 -27.06
N TRP A 26 -5.89 26.60 -26.52
CA TRP A 26 -6.12 25.73 -25.38
C TRP A 26 -6.54 24.34 -25.88
N VAL A 27 -5.98 23.30 -25.29
CA VAL A 27 -6.32 21.92 -25.63
C VAL A 27 -7.32 21.39 -24.62
N ASP A 28 -8.50 21.02 -25.10
CA ASP A 28 -9.56 20.45 -24.27
C ASP A 28 -9.30 18.97 -23.93
N ALA A 29 -10.22 18.36 -23.13
CA ALA A 29 -10.10 16.96 -22.71
C ALA A 29 -10.19 15.96 -23.88
N ASP A 30 -10.80 16.34 -24.98
CA ASP A 30 -10.91 15.52 -26.20
C ASP A 30 -9.73 15.75 -27.16
N GLY A 31 -8.78 16.60 -26.78
CA GLY A 31 -7.61 16.95 -27.60
C GLY A 31 -7.87 18.00 -28.68
N ARG A 32 -9.04 18.69 -28.66
CA ARG A 32 -9.37 19.75 -29.62
C ARG A 32 -8.68 21.05 -29.23
N MET A 33 -8.25 21.79 -30.23
CA MET A 33 -7.61 23.10 -30.07
C MET A 33 -8.66 24.22 -30.10
N VAL A 34 -8.81 24.93 -29.02
CA VAL A 34 -9.73 26.06 -28.88
C VAL A 34 -8.92 27.34 -28.82
N PRO A 35 -9.18 28.33 -29.70
CA PRO A 35 -8.50 29.62 -29.62
C PRO A 35 -8.67 30.26 -28.24
N GLU A 36 -7.64 30.90 -27.70
CA GLU A 36 -7.68 31.52 -26.37
C GLU A 36 -8.83 32.50 -26.19
N SER A 37 -9.18 33.24 -27.25
CA SER A 37 -10.29 34.21 -27.25
C SER A 37 -11.66 33.57 -27.03
N MET A 38 -11.80 32.27 -27.30
CA MET A 38 -13.04 31.51 -27.12
C MET A 38 -13.11 30.80 -25.75
N VAL A 39 -12.03 30.77 -24.99
CA VAL A 39 -11.98 30.16 -23.66
C VAL A 39 -12.46 31.17 -22.63
N LYS A 40 -13.47 30.80 -21.83
CA LYS A 40 -14.00 31.64 -20.77
C LYS A 40 -12.97 31.92 -19.67
N GLU A 41 -12.92 33.15 -19.18
CA GLU A 41 -11.98 33.53 -18.10
C GLU A 41 -12.10 32.65 -16.86
N VAL A 42 -13.34 32.23 -16.49
CA VAL A 42 -13.54 31.32 -15.35
C VAL A 42 -12.91 29.96 -15.57
N ASP A 43 -12.82 29.46 -16.81
CA ASP A 43 -12.20 28.19 -17.14
C ASP A 43 -10.67 28.30 -17.08
N LYS A 44 -10.10 29.42 -17.53
CA LYS A 44 -8.67 29.74 -17.39
C LYS A 44 -8.27 29.81 -15.91
N LEU A 45 -9.06 30.52 -15.10
CA LEU A 45 -8.80 30.62 -13.64
C LEU A 45 -8.88 29.25 -12.96
N ARG A 46 -9.87 28.43 -13.35
CA ARG A 46 -10.01 27.06 -12.82
C ARG A 46 -8.82 26.19 -13.18
N ASP A 47 -8.39 26.20 -14.44
CA ASP A 47 -7.24 25.45 -14.92
C ASP A 47 -5.97 25.85 -14.15
N THR A 48 -5.73 27.16 -14.02
CA THR A 48 -4.59 27.69 -13.26
C THR A 48 -4.60 27.20 -11.82
N LEU A 49 -5.74 27.31 -11.13
CA LEU A 49 -5.88 26.86 -9.74
C LEU A 49 -5.61 25.34 -9.60
N VAL A 50 -6.21 24.54 -10.46
CA VAL A 50 -6.05 23.09 -10.40
C VAL A 50 -4.60 22.70 -10.63
N ARG A 51 -3.95 23.24 -11.67
CA ARG A 51 -2.55 22.97 -11.98
C ARG A 51 -1.60 23.37 -10.86
N GLU A 52 -1.81 24.54 -10.30
CA GLU A 52 -1.03 25.02 -9.15
C GLU A 52 -1.11 24.07 -7.96
N LYS A 53 -2.32 23.58 -7.63
CA LYS A 53 -2.52 22.64 -6.50
C LYS A 53 -1.97 21.25 -6.80
N VAL A 54 -2.11 20.78 -8.03
CA VAL A 54 -1.50 19.50 -8.46
C VAL A 54 0.03 19.58 -8.42
N ASP A 55 0.61 20.66 -8.92
CA ASP A 55 2.06 20.87 -8.90
C ASP A 55 2.61 20.93 -7.47
N TRP A 56 1.91 21.66 -6.57
CA TRP A 56 2.25 21.65 -5.16
C TRP A 56 2.19 20.24 -4.55
N ALA A 57 1.12 19.49 -4.80
CA ALA A 57 0.95 18.14 -4.27
C ALA A 57 2.03 17.17 -4.79
N LEU A 58 2.42 17.28 -6.06
CA LEU A 58 3.49 16.47 -6.64
C LEU A 58 4.85 16.76 -5.98
N ARG A 59 5.15 18.04 -5.68
CA ARG A 59 6.36 18.41 -4.95
C ARG A 59 6.38 17.84 -3.54
N GLU A 60 5.27 17.95 -2.80
CA GLU A 60 5.21 17.38 -1.45
C GLU A 60 5.30 15.85 -1.46
N ARG A 61 4.68 15.20 -2.43
CA ARG A 61 4.83 13.74 -2.63
C ARG A 61 6.29 13.34 -2.87
N ALA A 62 7.02 14.11 -3.69
CA ALA A 62 8.44 13.85 -3.94
C ALA A 62 9.27 14.01 -2.66
N ARG A 63 9.05 15.07 -1.88
CA ARG A 63 9.72 15.29 -0.59
C ARG A 63 9.48 14.15 0.39
N LEU A 64 8.23 13.69 0.51
CA LEU A 64 7.88 12.56 1.38
C LEU A 64 8.56 11.26 0.92
N ARG A 65 8.60 11.02 -0.38
CA ARG A 65 9.29 9.85 -0.95
C ARG A 65 10.77 9.86 -0.62
N ASP A 66 11.43 10.98 -0.84
CA ASP A 66 12.88 11.13 -0.62
C ASP A 66 13.20 11.08 0.89
N GLY A 67 12.37 11.71 1.72
CA GLY A 67 12.47 11.60 3.19
C GLY A 67 12.30 10.16 3.67
N LYS A 68 11.33 9.44 3.13
CA LYS A 68 11.14 8.01 3.42
C LYS A 68 12.38 7.20 3.07
N ALA A 69 12.95 7.40 1.86
CA ALA A 69 14.14 6.69 1.42
C ALA A 69 15.34 6.92 2.35
N ARG A 70 15.56 8.18 2.78
CA ARG A 70 16.61 8.52 3.75
C ARG A 70 16.42 7.79 5.07
N ILE A 71 15.23 7.82 5.67
CA ILE A 71 14.97 7.15 6.94
C ILE A 71 15.21 5.64 6.81
N PHE A 72 14.85 5.01 5.68
CA PHE A 72 15.15 3.60 5.45
C PHE A 72 16.65 3.32 5.43
N SER A 73 17.43 4.15 4.73
CA SER A 73 18.89 4.06 4.67
C SER A 73 19.53 4.23 6.05
N ASP A 74 19.10 5.23 6.81
CA ASP A 74 19.64 5.53 8.14
C ASP A 74 19.33 4.39 9.14
N VAL A 75 18.10 3.86 9.12
CA VAL A 75 17.71 2.71 9.94
C VAL A 75 18.53 1.47 9.56
N GLN A 76 18.77 1.24 8.29
CA GLN A 76 19.56 0.11 7.83
C GLN A 76 21.02 0.23 8.28
N ALA A 77 21.64 1.38 8.10
CA ALA A 77 23.01 1.65 8.56
C ALA A 77 23.15 1.47 10.08
N PHE A 78 22.16 1.94 10.86
CA PHE A 78 22.14 1.73 12.32
C PHE A 78 22.07 0.25 12.68
N LEU A 79 21.25 -0.54 11.99
CA LEU A 79 21.13 -1.99 12.25
C LEU A 79 22.43 -2.75 11.92
N GLU A 80 23.14 -2.33 10.88
CA GLU A 80 24.45 -2.90 10.51
C GLU A 80 25.48 -2.64 11.62
N ILE A 81 25.62 -1.38 12.07
CA ILE A 81 26.50 -1.02 13.18
C ILE A 81 26.13 -1.79 14.46
N SER A 82 24.84 -1.89 14.76
CA SER A 82 24.38 -2.61 15.94
C SER A 82 24.67 -4.10 15.88
N SER A 83 24.53 -4.74 14.71
CA SER A 83 24.83 -6.17 14.53
C SER A 83 26.31 -6.47 14.59
N GLU A 84 27.17 -5.61 14.04
CA GLU A 84 28.63 -5.74 14.13
C GLU A 84 29.11 -5.73 15.59
N ARG A 85 28.49 -4.90 16.43
CA ARG A 85 28.81 -4.83 17.88
C ARG A 85 28.57 -6.17 18.59
N TYR A 86 27.65 -6.98 18.10
CA TYR A 86 27.36 -8.32 18.66
C TYR A 86 28.04 -9.46 17.88
N GLY A 87 28.95 -9.16 16.95
CA GLY A 87 29.65 -10.14 16.14
C GLY A 87 28.77 -10.91 15.15
N ILE A 88 27.56 -10.41 14.90
CA ILE A 88 26.62 -11.01 13.96
C ILE A 88 26.85 -10.38 12.59
N LYS A 89 27.43 -11.12 11.66
CA LYS A 89 27.48 -10.70 10.25
C LYS A 89 26.08 -10.75 9.68
N THR A 90 25.39 -9.61 9.64
CA THR A 90 24.11 -9.48 8.92
C THR A 90 24.43 -9.52 7.42
N ARG A 91 24.51 -10.72 6.87
CA ARG A 91 24.48 -10.87 5.41
C ARG A 91 23.14 -10.32 4.97
N GLY A 92 23.13 -9.36 4.03
CA GLY A 92 21.94 -8.74 3.47
C GLY A 92 20.97 -9.77 2.88
N SER A 93 20.28 -10.47 3.74
CA SER A 93 19.23 -11.38 3.33
C SER A 93 17.95 -10.56 3.18
N LYS A 94 17.25 -10.74 2.07
CA LYS A 94 15.90 -10.22 1.83
C LYS A 94 14.93 -10.54 2.99
N GLU A 95 15.24 -11.55 3.79
CA GLU A 95 14.50 -11.92 5.00
C GLU A 95 14.75 -10.99 6.20
N ALA A 96 15.94 -10.40 6.33
CA ALA A 96 16.21 -9.40 7.37
C ALA A 96 15.42 -8.12 7.13
N ASP A 97 15.19 -7.76 5.86
CA ASP A 97 14.35 -6.62 5.48
C ASP A 97 12.85 -6.83 5.77
N LYS A 98 12.39 -8.08 5.82
CA LYS A 98 11.00 -8.42 6.15
C LYS A 98 10.69 -8.35 7.65
N ARG A 99 11.71 -8.35 8.52
CA ARG A 99 11.50 -8.26 9.97
C ARG A 99 11.16 -6.83 10.35
N GLY A 100 10.05 -6.65 11.09
CA GLY A 100 9.70 -5.37 11.67
C GLY A 100 10.78 -4.93 12.67
N VAL A 101 11.13 -3.64 12.64
CA VAL A 101 12.10 -3.04 13.55
C VAL A 101 11.41 -1.93 14.32
N THR A 102 11.60 -1.90 15.63
CA THR A 102 11.13 -0.82 16.51
C THR A 102 12.32 -0.24 17.24
N LEU A 103 12.54 1.06 17.06
CA LEU A 103 13.59 1.83 17.73
C LEU A 103 12.93 2.89 18.61
N TYR A 104 13.51 3.11 19.79
CA TYR A 104 13.07 4.14 20.73
C TYR A 104 14.18 5.17 20.93
N SER A 105 13.80 6.44 21.14
CA SER A 105 14.73 7.43 21.71
C SER A 105 15.12 7.02 23.14
N PHE A 106 16.26 7.50 23.61
CA PHE A 106 16.79 7.15 24.94
C PHE A 106 15.80 7.49 26.08
N ASP A 107 15.10 8.61 25.94
CA ASP A 107 14.08 9.06 26.89
C ASP A 107 12.72 8.36 26.73
N GLY A 108 12.56 7.46 25.74
CA GLY A 108 11.33 6.77 25.42
C GLY A 108 10.21 7.66 24.86
N ARG A 109 10.50 8.94 24.52
CA ARG A 109 9.51 9.88 24.02
C ARG A 109 9.12 9.57 22.57
N TYR A 110 10.09 9.19 21.75
CA TYR A 110 9.87 8.92 20.33
C TYR A 110 10.06 7.44 20.01
N LYS A 111 9.27 6.97 19.07
CA LYS A 111 9.34 5.61 18.57
C LYS A 111 9.29 5.62 17.04
N LEU A 112 10.25 4.95 16.41
CA LEU A 112 10.28 4.67 14.98
C LEU A 112 9.97 3.19 14.77
N VAL A 113 9.03 2.89 13.89
CA VAL A 113 8.67 1.52 13.54
C VAL A 113 8.80 1.33 12.04
N ARG A 114 9.73 0.45 11.62
CA ARG A 114 9.81 -0.06 10.25
C ARG A 114 9.01 -1.35 10.16
N LYS A 115 8.07 -1.43 9.23
CA LYS A 115 7.27 -2.61 8.95
C LYS A 115 7.33 -2.94 7.47
N SER A 116 7.35 -4.22 7.15
CA SER A 116 7.13 -4.71 5.79
C SER A 116 5.88 -5.57 5.79
N ALA A 117 5.04 -5.40 4.80
CA ALA A 117 3.83 -6.18 4.60
C ALA A 117 3.78 -6.67 3.15
N ASP A 118 3.61 -7.97 2.98
CA ASP A 118 3.38 -8.52 1.64
C ASP A 118 1.95 -8.17 1.21
N LEU A 119 1.82 -7.54 0.04
CA LEU A 119 0.55 -7.31 -0.63
C LEU A 119 0.17 -8.61 -1.34
N ILE A 120 -0.80 -9.30 -0.76
CA ILE A 120 -1.33 -10.54 -1.32
C ILE A 120 -2.56 -10.18 -2.15
N ARG A 121 -2.64 -10.72 -3.36
CA ARG A 121 -3.87 -10.85 -4.15
C ARG A 121 -4.19 -12.31 -4.28
N PHE A 122 -5.47 -12.60 -4.45
CA PHE A 122 -5.92 -13.92 -4.86
C PHE A 122 -6.17 -13.90 -6.38
N ASP A 123 -5.84 -14.98 -7.03
CA ASP A 123 -6.20 -15.26 -8.42
C ASP A 123 -7.56 -15.98 -8.48
N GLU A 124 -7.91 -16.49 -9.66
CA GLU A 124 -9.15 -17.23 -9.91
C GLU A 124 -9.30 -18.51 -9.08
N GLY A 125 -8.20 -19.07 -8.58
CA GLY A 125 -8.21 -20.24 -7.70
C GLY A 125 -8.97 -20.03 -6.41
N LEU A 126 -9.14 -18.77 -5.96
CA LEU A 126 -9.95 -18.46 -4.80
C LEU A 126 -11.45 -18.79 -5.01
N GLN A 127 -11.93 -18.68 -6.24
CA GLN A 127 -13.32 -19.04 -6.56
C GLN A 127 -13.55 -20.56 -6.38
N ALA A 128 -12.61 -21.37 -6.82
CA ALA A 128 -12.65 -22.82 -6.61
C ALA A 128 -12.62 -23.19 -5.11
N ALA A 129 -11.78 -22.47 -4.34
CA ALA A 129 -11.74 -22.66 -2.89
C ALA A 129 -13.09 -22.33 -2.23
N LYS A 130 -13.75 -21.25 -2.66
CA LYS A 130 -15.07 -20.87 -2.15
C LYS A 130 -16.11 -21.94 -2.46
N GLU A 131 -16.16 -22.46 -3.69
CA GLU A 131 -17.10 -23.52 -4.10
C GLU A 131 -16.92 -24.80 -3.27
N LEU A 132 -15.67 -25.18 -2.96
CA LEU A 132 -15.40 -26.33 -2.09
C LEU A 132 -15.89 -26.12 -0.66
N ILE A 133 -15.76 -24.91 -0.12
CA ILE A 133 -16.25 -24.56 1.21
C ILE A 133 -17.78 -24.52 1.23
N ASP A 134 -18.40 -23.93 0.22
CA ASP A 134 -19.86 -23.88 0.09
C ASP A 134 -20.42 -25.30 0.01
N ALA A 135 -19.84 -26.19 -0.80
CA ALA A 135 -20.23 -27.59 -0.89
C ALA A 135 -20.07 -28.35 0.45
N TYR A 136 -18.98 -28.07 1.18
CA TYR A 136 -18.78 -28.63 2.53
C TYR A 136 -19.87 -28.15 3.50
N LEU A 137 -20.20 -26.86 3.47
CA LEU A 137 -21.20 -26.27 4.34
C LEU A 137 -22.62 -26.77 3.98
N ASP A 138 -22.91 -27.00 2.71
CA ASP A 138 -24.20 -27.51 2.25
C ASP A 138 -24.45 -28.94 2.73
N ASP A 139 -23.46 -29.79 2.73
CA ASP A 139 -23.55 -31.13 3.28
C ASP A 139 -23.73 -31.16 4.81
N LEU A 140 -23.13 -30.19 5.51
CA LEU A 140 -23.35 -30.03 6.95
C LEU A 140 -24.80 -29.57 7.28
N THR A 141 -25.55 -29.02 6.31
CA THR A 141 -26.83 -28.37 6.58
C THR A 141 -27.99 -29.35 6.86
N THR A 142 -27.80 -30.65 6.80
CA THR A 142 -28.73 -31.59 7.47
C THR A 142 -28.61 -31.48 9.01
N GLY A 143 -27.71 -30.61 9.54
CA GLY A 143 -27.50 -30.36 10.97
C GLY A 143 -26.66 -29.12 11.33
N ALA A 144 -26.17 -28.34 10.38
CA ALA A 144 -25.31 -27.22 10.68
C ALA A 144 -26.10 -25.95 11.03
N LYS A 145 -25.58 -25.24 12.04
CA LYS A 145 -26.14 -23.96 12.49
C LYS A 145 -26.03 -22.90 11.42
N PRO A 146 -27.09 -22.10 11.15
CA PRO A 146 -27.10 -21.02 10.15
C PRO A 146 -25.94 -20.00 10.37
N GLU A 147 -25.47 -19.89 11.62
CA GLU A 147 -24.38 -18.98 11.99
C GLU A 147 -23.05 -19.31 11.31
N LEU A 148 -22.78 -20.61 11.03
CA LEU A 148 -21.54 -21.02 10.38
C LEU A 148 -21.53 -20.61 8.90
N LYS A 149 -22.67 -20.75 8.20
CA LYS A 149 -22.82 -20.25 6.82
C LYS A 149 -22.66 -18.75 6.74
N ALA A 150 -23.29 -18.01 7.66
CA ALA A 150 -23.19 -16.56 7.71
C ALA A 150 -21.73 -16.11 7.95
N PHE A 151 -21.00 -16.80 8.84
CA PHE A 151 -19.58 -16.51 9.11
C PHE A 151 -18.70 -16.71 7.87
N VAL A 152 -18.86 -17.83 7.15
CA VAL A 152 -18.07 -18.08 5.94
C VAL A 152 -18.41 -17.07 4.85
N HIS A 153 -19.71 -16.77 4.67
CA HIS A 153 -20.12 -15.75 3.71
C HIS A 153 -19.48 -14.38 4.00
N ASP A 154 -19.41 -13.96 5.27
CA ASP A 154 -18.75 -12.71 5.70
C ASP A 154 -17.24 -12.70 5.37
N VAL A 155 -16.57 -13.86 5.41
CA VAL A 155 -15.14 -13.96 5.06
C VAL A 155 -14.89 -13.67 3.58
N PHE A 156 -15.81 -14.08 2.70
CA PHE A 156 -15.71 -13.86 1.25
C PHE A 156 -16.47 -12.61 0.77
N GLU A 157 -17.01 -11.81 1.70
CA GLU A 157 -17.63 -10.55 1.37
C GLU A 157 -16.60 -9.55 0.86
N VAL A 158 -16.92 -8.89 -0.24
CA VAL A 158 -16.10 -7.81 -0.80
C VAL A 158 -16.48 -6.47 -0.17
N ASP A 159 -15.52 -5.59 0.01
CA ASP A 159 -15.77 -4.23 0.44
C ASP A 159 -16.46 -3.38 -0.65
N ARG A 160 -16.76 -2.11 -0.34
CA ARG A 160 -17.41 -1.18 -1.29
C ARG A 160 -16.60 -0.95 -2.57
N ASP A 161 -15.29 -1.21 -2.52
CA ASP A 161 -14.37 -1.10 -3.65
C ASP A 161 -14.21 -2.43 -4.41
N GLY A 162 -14.99 -3.45 -4.09
CA GLY A 162 -14.92 -4.79 -4.69
C GLY A 162 -13.69 -5.60 -4.27
N LYS A 163 -13.03 -5.21 -3.16
CA LYS A 163 -11.83 -5.90 -2.67
C LYS A 163 -12.17 -6.88 -1.56
N LEU A 164 -11.61 -8.06 -1.66
CA LEU A 164 -11.67 -9.09 -0.63
C LEU A 164 -10.71 -8.78 0.52
N ASN A 165 -11.15 -9.04 1.75
CA ASN A 165 -10.29 -8.94 2.91
C ASN A 165 -9.36 -10.15 3.00
N THR A 166 -8.15 -10.03 2.44
CA THR A 166 -7.14 -11.08 2.41
C THR A 166 -6.86 -11.70 3.79
N GLY A 167 -6.85 -10.88 4.84
CA GLY A 167 -6.60 -11.33 6.20
C GLY A 167 -7.71 -12.25 6.72
N ARG A 168 -9.00 -11.96 6.40
CA ARG A 168 -10.13 -12.82 6.77
C ARG A 168 -10.07 -14.15 6.04
N VAL A 169 -9.84 -14.16 4.73
CA VAL A 169 -9.71 -15.40 3.94
C VAL A 169 -8.55 -16.25 4.48
N MET A 170 -7.39 -15.66 4.72
CA MET A 170 -6.23 -16.40 5.27
C MET A 170 -6.47 -16.90 6.71
N SER A 171 -7.38 -16.28 7.46
CA SER A 171 -7.73 -16.74 8.81
C SER A 171 -8.48 -18.06 8.86
N LEU A 172 -9.15 -18.46 7.77
CA LEU A 172 -9.83 -19.76 7.67
C LEU A 172 -8.87 -20.92 7.89
N ARG A 173 -7.60 -20.76 7.54
CA ARG A 173 -6.54 -21.78 7.74
C ARG A 173 -6.25 -22.12 9.22
N ARG A 174 -6.76 -21.33 10.16
CA ARG A 174 -6.59 -21.57 11.60
C ARG A 174 -7.55 -22.65 12.12
N TYR A 175 -8.58 -22.98 11.34
CA TYR A 175 -9.55 -23.97 11.73
C TYR A 175 -9.09 -25.35 11.25
N ASP A 176 -8.80 -26.25 12.21
CA ASP A 176 -8.37 -27.63 11.94
C ASP A 176 -9.62 -28.53 11.71
N ILE A 177 -10.20 -28.40 10.53
CA ILE A 177 -11.36 -29.19 10.10
C ILE A 177 -10.86 -30.38 9.29
N GLN A 178 -11.23 -31.60 9.68
CA GLN A 178 -10.67 -32.82 9.11
C GLN A 178 -11.39 -33.32 7.83
N ASP A 179 -12.41 -32.61 7.35
CA ASP A 179 -13.08 -32.91 6.08
C ASP A 179 -12.14 -32.66 4.88
N GLU A 180 -12.15 -33.56 3.92
CA GLU A 180 -11.24 -33.54 2.77
C GLU A 180 -11.49 -32.32 1.87
N ARG A 181 -12.75 -31.91 1.69
CA ARG A 181 -13.13 -30.70 0.91
C ARG A 181 -12.62 -29.44 1.57
N TRP A 182 -12.68 -29.37 2.92
CA TRP A 182 -12.08 -28.27 3.66
C TRP A 182 -10.58 -28.20 3.47
N LYS A 183 -9.89 -29.33 3.56
CA LYS A 183 -8.42 -29.38 3.32
C LYS A 183 -8.06 -28.97 1.91
N GLN A 184 -8.80 -29.43 0.91
CA GLN A 184 -8.61 -29.03 -0.49
C GLN A 184 -8.88 -27.53 -0.69
N ALA A 185 -9.92 -26.97 -0.06
CA ALA A 185 -10.19 -25.54 -0.10
C ALA A 185 -9.05 -24.72 0.54
N MET A 186 -8.50 -25.18 1.68
CA MET A 186 -7.37 -24.51 2.32
C MET A 186 -6.09 -24.57 1.46
N LEU A 187 -5.89 -25.68 0.74
CA LEU A 187 -4.81 -25.78 -0.23
C LEU A 187 -5.02 -24.81 -1.39
N ALA A 188 -6.20 -24.77 -1.97
CA ALA A 188 -6.54 -23.83 -3.06
C ALA A 188 -6.39 -22.35 -2.64
N ILE A 189 -6.81 -21.97 -1.43
CA ILE A 189 -6.56 -20.62 -0.88
C ILE A 189 -5.07 -20.31 -0.81
N ASN A 190 -4.25 -21.30 -0.40
CA ASN A 190 -2.82 -21.09 -0.29
C ASN A 190 -2.13 -20.93 -1.66
N GLU A 191 -2.56 -21.70 -2.65
CA GLU A 191 -2.05 -21.64 -4.02
C GLU A 191 -2.52 -20.37 -4.74
N ALA A 192 -3.77 -19.96 -4.54
CA ALA A 192 -4.34 -18.74 -5.09
C ALA A 192 -3.73 -17.46 -4.50
N ALA A 193 -3.04 -17.54 -3.36
CA ALA A 193 -2.45 -16.40 -2.70
C ALA A 193 -1.15 -15.96 -3.38
N VAL A 194 -1.25 -15.02 -4.31
CA VAL A 194 -0.08 -14.46 -5.03
C VAL A 194 0.44 -13.21 -4.33
N SER A 195 1.71 -13.23 -3.91
CA SER A 195 2.40 -12.03 -3.41
C SER A 195 2.81 -11.14 -4.58
N ILE A 196 2.17 -9.97 -4.72
CA ILE A 196 2.46 -9.03 -5.81
C ILE A 196 3.69 -8.21 -5.53
N CYS A 197 3.82 -7.71 -4.31
CA CYS A 197 4.96 -6.91 -3.85
C CYS A 197 5.00 -6.85 -2.33
N THR A 198 6.17 -6.52 -1.80
CA THR A 198 6.33 -6.20 -0.38
C THR A 198 6.29 -4.68 -0.22
N ALA A 199 5.29 -4.17 0.47
CA ALA A 199 5.23 -2.76 0.83
C ALA A 199 5.96 -2.52 2.16
N SER A 200 6.85 -1.52 2.16
CA SER A 200 7.59 -1.13 3.36
C SER A 200 7.09 0.20 3.89
N TYR A 201 6.84 0.25 5.19
CA TYR A 201 6.27 1.38 5.90
C TYR A 201 7.21 1.85 7.00
N ILE A 202 7.24 3.17 7.22
CA ILE A 202 7.85 3.79 8.39
C ILE A 202 6.76 4.58 9.10
N ASN A 203 6.62 4.29 10.40
CA ASN A 203 5.74 5.03 11.28
C ASN A 203 6.60 5.70 12.35
N LEU A 204 6.38 6.99 12.56
CA LEU A 204 6.99 7.78 13.61
C LEU A 204 5.91 8.12 14.63
N TYR A 205 6.24 7.94 15.91
CA TYR A 205 5.30 8.16 17.00
C TYR A 205 5.92 9.05 18.06
N GLU A 206 5.12 9.90 18.65
CA GLU A 206 5.43 10.64 19.86
C GLU A 206 4.57 10.14 21.02
N ARG A 207 5.17 10.00 22.19
CA ARG A 207 4.47 9.62 23.41
C ARG A 207 3.72 10.82 23.98
N ILE A 208 2.40 10.74 24.06
CA ILE A 208 1.55 11.75 24.66
C ILE A 208 1.14 11.30 26.07
N GLY A 209 1.51 12.11 27.09
CA GLY A 209 1.18 11.87 28.49
C GLY A 209 1.97 10.74 29.16
N LYS A 210 1.71 10.54 30.46
CA LYS A 210 2.42 9.54 31.28
C LYS A 210 2.01 8.08 30.96
N ILE A 211 0.90 7.84 30.30
CA ILE A 211 0.29 6.51 30.08
C ILE A 211 0.59 5.94 28.67
N GLY A 212 1.69 6.34 28.06
CA GLY A 212 2.30 5.53 27.02
C GLY A 212 1.53 5.30 25.70
N ARG A 213 0.56 6.13 25.30
CA ARG A 213 0.03 6.09 23.94
C ARG A 213 0.97 6.86 23.01
N HIS A 214 1.48 6.17 22.00
CA HIS A 214 2.18 6.80 20.89
C HIS A 214 1.14 7.12 19.79
N VAL A 215 1.12 8.36 19.33
CA VAL A 215 0.27 8.85 18.23
C VAL A 215 1.13 9.11 17.02
#